data_89320af10a984a3ec42977ca576f32b3
#
_entry.id   89320af10a984a3ec42977ca576f32b3
#
_cell.length_a   1.000
_cell.length_b   1.000
_cell.length_c   1.000
_cell.angle_alpha   90.00
_cell.angle_beta   90.00
_cell.angle_gamma   90.00
#
_symmetry.space_group_name_H-M   'P 1'
#
loop_
_entity.id
_entity.type
_entity.pdbx_description
1 polymer ?
#
loop_
_entity_poly.entity_id
_entity_poly.type
_entity_poly.pdbx_seq_one_letter_code
_entity_poly.pdbx_strand_id
1 'polypeptide(L)'
;MDAGCNDSDGLCSEYQPRPVMNVSVLVSTFLAATIEVIEMVAIVVAVGVTRSWRVSLLGAFGGLVLLAVLIGALGTALQGVPLKPVRLVVGALLLAFGSQWLRKGILLVSRDGWAVGIGEQRVDEDVPPGFDWTGFVLAFKGVSLEGLEVAVIVVAFGAASHAIGSAAIGAAASVIIVGALGLASYRFVARIPRRALQLFVGAMLITFGTFWAGEGLSVGWPGGELALVWLGAVYAVAALVLVRVVSAWRRGTAPRVVTEQPSPAGAGR
;
A
#
# COMPACT_ATOMS: atom_id res chain seq x y z
N MET A 1 -49.00 4.49 -24.05
CA MET A 1 -49.28 3.10 -24.43
C MET A 1 -48.56 2.22 -23.36
N ASP A 2 -49.27 1.96 -22.27
CA ASP A 2 -48.79 1.15 -21.16
C ASP A 2 -48.86 -0.32 -21.57
N ALA A 3 -47.70 -0.92 -21.83
CA ALA A 3 -47.59 -2.36 -21.98
C ALA A 3 -47.67 -3.00 -20.58
N GLY A 4 -48.86 -3.39 -20.16
CA GLY A 4 -49.10 -4.09 -18.89
C GLY A 4 -48.35 -5.42 -18.91
N CYS A 5 -47.43 -5.58 -17.98
CA CYS A 5 -46.81 -6.84 -17.66
C CYS A 5 -47.86 -7.75 -17.02
N ASN A 6 -48.15 -8.90 -17.61
CA ASN A 6 -49.08 -9.87 -17.08
C ASN A 6 -48.35 -10.81 -16.10
N ASP A 7 -48.77 -10.82 -14.86
CA ASP A 7 -48.14 -11.49 -13.71
C ASP A 7 -48.23 -13.04 -13.74
N SER A 8 -48.72 -13.60 -14.84
CA SER A 8 -48.98 -15.06 -14.95
C SER A 8 -47.79 -15.90 -15.40
N ASP A 9 -46.69 -15.29 -15.89
CA ASP A 9 -45.60 -16.07 -16.52
C ASP A 9 -44.28 -16.11 -15.70
N GLY A 10 -44.25 -15.53 -14.49
CA GLY A 10 -43.08 -15.65 -13.60
C GLY A 10 -41.75 -15.10 -14.18
N LEU A 11 -41.81 -14.40 -15.34
CA LEU A 11 -40.68 -13.92 -16.12
C LEU A 11 -40.44 -12.41 -16.01
N CYS A 12 -41.17 -11.71 -15.14
CA CYS A 12 -40.77 -10.37 -14.78
C CYS A 12 -39.56 -10.45 -13.85
N SER A 13 -38.42 -10.82 -14.43
CA SER A 13 -37.12 -10.57 -13.81
C SER A 13 -37.05 -9.06 -13.56
N GLU A 14 -37.09 -8.69 -12.31
CA GLU A 14 -36.95 -7.32 -11.81
C GLU A 14 -35.72 -6.69 -12.46
N TYR A 15 -35.96 -5.95 -13.54
CA TYR A 15 -34.92 -5.12 -14.17
C TYR A 15 -34.61 -4.00 -13.19
N GLN A 16 -33.79 -4.29 -12.20
CA GLN A 16 -33.13 -3.23 -11.42
C GLN A 16 -32.14 -2.57 -12.34
N PRO A 17 -32.35 -1.31 -12.70
CA PRO A 17 -31.36 -0.55 -13.44
C PRO A 17 -30.08 -0.53 -12.59
N ARG A 18 -29.04 -1.23 -13.05
CA ARG A 18 -27.74 -1.20 -12.36
C ARG A 18 -27.33 0.23 -12.26
N PRO A 19 -27.05 0.77 -11.08
CA PRO A 19 -26.58 2.14 -10.96
C PRO A 19 -25.36 2.29 -11.86
N VAL A 20 -25.38 3.26 -12.75
CA VAL A 20 -24.30 3.56 -13.71
C VAL A 20 -22.97 3.75 -12.97
N MET A 21 -23.03 4.08 -11.68
CA MET A 21 -21.88 4.29 -10.81
C MET A 21 -22.19 3.77 -9.40
N ASN A 22 -21.40 2.81 -8.94
CA ASN A 22 -21.48 2.32 -7.56
C ASN A 22 -20.56 3.18 -6.67
N VAL A 23 -21.16 4.13 -5.96
CA VAL A 23 -20.45 5.10 -5.13
C VAL A 23 -19.69 4.41 -3.99
N SER A 24 -20.24 3.36 -3.40
CA SER A 24 -19.57 2.60 -2.33
C SER A 24 -18.27 2.00 -2.83
N VAL A 25 -18.30 1.33 -4.00
CA VAL A 25 -17.11 0.75 -4.62
C VAL A 25 -16.09 1.84 -4.99
N LEU A 26 -16.56 2.97 -5.54
CA LEU A 26 -15.69 4.09 -5.91
C LEU A 26 -14.94 4.61 -4.67
N VAL A 27 -15.67 4.90 -3.58
CA VAL A 27 -15.09 5.45 -2.34
C VAL A 27 -14.15 4.43 -1.69
N SER A 28 -14.56 3.16 -1.60
CA SER A 28 -13.71 2.11 -1.01
C SER A 28 -12.42 1.92 -1.80
N THR A 29 -12.51 1.89 -3.13
CA THR A 29 -11.31 1.78 -3.99
C THR A 29 -10.44 3.03 -3.91
N PHE A 30 -11.05 4.24 -3.87
CA PHE A 30 -10.31 5.48 -3.67
C PHE A 30 -9.50 5.45 -2.37
N LEU A 31 -10.14 5.07 -1.26
CA LEU A 31 -9.47 5.01 0.05
C LEU A 31 -8.37 3.96 0.09
N ALA A 32 -8.62 2.76 -0.44
CA ALA A 32 -7.60 1.71 -0.50
C ALA A 32 -6.42 2.14 -1.39
N ALA A 33 -6.68 2.62 -2.61
CA ALA A 33 -5.65 3.07 -3.53
C ALA A 33 -4.88 4.31 -3.01
N THR A 34 -5.47 5.12 -2.13
CA THR A 34 -4.81 6.30 -1.55
C THR A 34 -3.51 5.93 -0.85
N ILE A 35 -3.45 4.77 -0.22
CA ILE A 35 -2.28 4.33 0.53
C ILE A 35 -1.13 4.00 -0.42
N GLU A 36 -1.42 3.24 -1.46
CA GLU A 36 -0.44 2.89 -2.49
C GLU A 36 0.07 4.14 -3.23
N VAL A 37 -0.84 5.09 -3.48
CA VAL A 37 -0.45 6.37 -4.09
C VAL A 37 0.45 7.20 -3.17
N ILE A 38 0.24 7.17 -1.87
CA ILE A 38 1.14 7.82 -0.91
C ILE A 38 2.53 7.18 -0.97
N GLU A 39 2.62 5.85 -1.09
CA GLU A 39 3.90 5.14 -1.26
C GLU A 39 4.57 5.49 -2.60
N MET A 40 3.82 5.49 -3.71
CA MET A 40 4.34 5.97 -4.99
C MET A 40 4.92 7.38 -4.88
N VAL A 41 4.18 8.30 -4.29
CA VAL A 41 4.63 9.69 -4.07
C VAL A 41 5.88 9.72 -3.21
N ALA A 42 5.93 8.94 -2.13
CA ALA A 42 7.09 8.87 -1.26
C ALA A 42 8.35 8.40 -2.01
N ILE A 43 8.23 7.40 -2.90
CA ILE A 43 9.32 6.93 -3.74
C ILE A 43 9.77 8.02 -4.73
N VAL A 44 8.80 8.61 -5.45
CA VAL A 44 9.08 9.67 -6.44
C VAL A 44 9.75 10.87 -5.77
N VAL A 45 9.25 11.30 -4.61
CA VAL A 45 9.84 12.39 -3.81
C VAL A 45 11.24 12.02 -3.32
N ALA A 46 11.43 10.81 -2.79
CA ALA A 46 12.72 10.36 -2.30
C ALA A 46 13.79 10.41 -3.42
N VAL A 47 13.49 9.86 -4.59
CA VAL A 47 14.38 9.89 -5.75
C VAL A 47 14.57 11.32 -6.28
N GLY A 48 13.49 12.11 -6.34
CA GLY A 48 13.52 13.48 -6.81
C GLY A 48 14.42 14.40 -5.98
N VAL A 49 14.36 14.27 -4.65
CA VAL A 49 15.12 15.08 -3.70
C VAL A 49 16.58 14.61 -3.58
N THR A 50 16.82 13.29 -3.62
CA THR A 50 18.17 12.74 -3.42
C THR A 50 18.99 12.67 -4.71
N ARG A 51 18.35 12.59 -5.88
CA ARG A 51 19.02 12.43 -7.18
C ARG A 51 18.60 13.51 -8.17
N SER A 52 17.45 13.39 -8.81
CA SER A 52 16.97 14.35 -9.80
C SER A 52 15.45 14.26 -10.00
N TRP A 53 14.77 15.39 -9.93
CA TRP A 53 13.33 15.47 -10.21
C TRP A 53 12.97 15.05 -11.64
N ARG A 54 13.80 15.41 -12.64
CA ARG A 54 13.55 15.03 -14.04
C ARG A 54 13.57 13.53 -14.21
N VAL A 55 14.58 12.88 -13.66
CA VAL A 55 14.75 11.43 -13.77
C VAL A 55 13.68 10.68 -12.97
N SER A 56 13.35 11.17 -11.78
CA SER A 56 12.29 10.59 -10.96
C SER A 56 10.92 10.65 -11.64
N LEU A 57 10.55 11.79 -12.20
CA LEU A 57 9.28 11.97 -12.91
C LEU A 57 9.22 11.16 -14.21
N LEU A 58 10.33 11.05 -14.95
CA LEU A 58 10.41 10.20 -16.15
C LEU A 58 10.24 8.72 -15.77
N GLY A 59 10.87 8.28 -14.70
CA GLY A 59 10.72 6.92 -14.20
C GLY A 59 9.27 6.64 -13.75
N ALA A 60 8.68 7.57 -13.00
CA ALA A 60 7.29 7.47 -12.57
C ALA A 60 6.32 7.42 -13.76
N PHE A 61 6.49 8.29 -14.74
CA PHE A 61 5.69 8.30 -15.96
C PHE A 61 5.83 6.98 -16.73
N GLY A 62 7.06 6.48 -16.91
CA GLY A 62 7.30 5.17 -17.54
C GLY A 62 6.61 4.03 -16.81
N GLY A 63 6.63 4.03 -15.48
CA GLY A 63 5.91 3.05 -14.63
C GLY A 63 4.40 3.10 -14.82
N LEU A 64 3.82 4.30 -14.87
CA LEU A 64 2.38 4.48 -15.13
C LEU A 64 1.99 4.05 -16.54
N VAL A 65 2.82 4.31 -17.54
CA VAL A 65 2.59 3.85 -18.92
C VAL A 65 2.61 2.33 -19.01
N LEU A 66 3.61 1.70 -18.39
CA LEU A 66 3.67 0.24 -18.30
C LEU A 66 2.41 -0.33 -17.66
N LEU A 67 1.97 0.26 -16.56
CA LEU A 67 0.77 -0.16 -15.84
C LEU A 67 -0.49 -0.02 -16.71
N ALA A 68 -0.64 1.11 -17.41
CA ALA A 68 -1.77 1.33 -18.32
C ALA A 68 -1.81 0.28 -19.44
N VAL A 69 -0.65 -0.08 -20.01
CA VAL A 69 -0.53 -1.13 -21.01
C VAL A 69 -0.90 -2.49 -20.43
N LEU A 70 -0.41 -2.82 -19.24
CA LEU A 70 -0.72 -4.09 -18.58
C LEU A 70 -2.22 -4.21 -18.25
N ILE A 71 -2.83 -3.16 -17.71
CA ILE A 71 -4.27 -3.14 -17.40
C ILE A 71 -5.09 -3.25 -18.71
N GLY A 72 -4.71 -2.53 -19.74
CA GLY A 72 -5.38 -2.60 -21.05
C GLY A 72 -5.30 -4.00 -21.68
N ALA A 73 -4.16 -4.66 -21.59
CA ALA A 73 -3.95 -6.00 -22.13
C ALA A 73 -4.65 -7.09 -21.29
N LEU A 74 -4.64 -6.97 -19.96
CA LEU A 74 -5.19 -7.97 -19.04
C LEU A 74 -6.67 -7.75 -18.74
N GLY A 75 -7.17 -6.51 -18.88
CA GLY A 75 -8.54 -6.15 -18.51
C GLY A 75 -9.64 -6.95 -19.20
N THR A 76 -9.40 -7.37 -20.44
CA THR A 76 -10.31 -8.26 -21.19
C THR A 76 -10.21 -9.73 -20.75
N ALA A 77 -9.04 -10.19 -20.36
CA ALA A 77 -8.82 -11.56 -19.92
C ALA A 77 -9.41 -11.83 -18.52
N LEU A 78 -9.50 -10.79 -17.67
CA LEU A 78 -9.99 -10.90 -16.30
C LEU A 78 -11.51 -11.04 -16.20
N GLN A 79 -12.28 -10.72 -17.24
CA GLN A 79 -13.75 -10.78 -17.23
C GLN A 79 -14.31 -12.21 -17.12
N GLY A 80 -13.52 -13.23 -17.44
CA GLY A 80 -13.92 -14.64 -17.38
C GLY A 80 -13.37 -15.43 -16.18
N VAL A 81 -12.61 -14.80 -15.29
CA VAL A 81 -11.94 -15.52 -14.20
C VAL A 81 -12.88 -15.68 -13.00
N PRO A 82 -13.03 -16.88 -12.44
CA PRO A 82 -13.87 -17.10 -11.27
C PRO A 82 -13.30 -16.35 -10.05
N LEU A 83 -14.12 -15.54 -9.39
CA LEU A 83 -13.72 -14.61 -8.32
C LEU A 83 -13.10 -15.26 -7.10
N LYS A 84 -13.60 -16.44 -6.69
CA LYS A 84 -13.13 -17.13 -5.48
C LYS A 84 -11.65 -17.50 -5.52
N PRO A 85 -11.12 -18.15 -6.59
CA PRO A 85 -9.69 -18.41 -6.70
C PRO A 85 -8.85 -17.14 -6.74
N VAL A 86 -9.33 -16.10 -7.43
CA VAL A 86 -8.62 -14.81 -7.50
C VAL A 86 -8.47 -14.21 -6.11
N ARG A 87 -9.56 -14.12 -5.33
CA ARG A 87 -9.52 -13.61 -3.97
C ARG A 87 -8.58 -14.41 -3.06
N LEU A 88 -8.58 -15.74 -3.21
CA LEU A 88 -7.69 -16.61 -2.45
C LEU A 88 -6.22 -16.37 -2.80
N VAL A 89 -5.89 -16.33 -4.10
CA VAL A 89 -4.50 -16.11 -4.55
C VAL A 89 -4.02 -14.71 -4.16
N VAL A 90 -4.82 -13.67 -4.43
CA VAL A 90 -4.49 -12.29 -4.06
C VAL A 90 -4.36 -12.15 -2.55
N GLY A 91 -5.31 -12.69 -1.78
CA GLY A 91 -5.26 -12.69 -0.32
C GLY A 91 -4.00 -13.38 0.22
N ALA A 92 -3.61 -14.51 -0.34
CA ALA A 92 -2.38 -15.22 0.04
C ALA A 92 -1.12 -14.42 -0.28
N LEU A 93 -1.05 -13.76 -1.45
CA LEU A 93 0.06 -12.89 -1.83
C LEU A 93 0.17 -11.69 -0.88
N LEU A 94 -0.95 -11.02 -0.58
CA LEU A 94 -0.98 -9.90 0.35
C LEU A 94 -0.55 -10.31 1.77
N LEU A 95 -0.94 -11.50 2.24
CA LEU A 95 -0.48 -12.05 3.50
C LEU A 95 1.04 -12.31 3.49
N ALA A 96 1.57 -12.87 2.39
CA ALA A 96 2.98 -13.13 2.25
C ALA A 96 3.81 -11.83 2.23
N PHE A 97 3.43 -10.84 1.42
CA PHE A 97 4.11 -9.55 1.37
C PHE A 97 3.89 -8.74 2.65
N GLY A 98 2.64 -8.66 3.14
CA GLY A 98 2.31 -7.94 4.35
C GLY A 98 3.07 -8.44 5.58
N SER A 99 3.24 -9.76 5.72
CA SER A 99 4.02 -10.35 6.80
C SER A 99 5.51 -9.97 6.73
N GLN A 100 6.09 -9.91 5.53
CA GLN A 100 7.47 -9.48 5.32
C GLN A 100 7.65 -7.99 5.67
N TRP A 101 6.73 -7.15 5.19
CA TRP A 101 6.75 -5.71 5.45
C TRP A 101 6.51 -5.39 6.93
N LEU A 102 5.52 -6.01 7.53
CA LEU A 102 5.22 -5.85 8.96
C LEU A 102 6.41 -6.27 9.83
N ARG A 103 6.99 -7.44 9.56
CA ARG A 103 8.19 -7.91 10.25
C ARG A 103 9.34 -6.91 10.12
N LYS A 104 9.59 -6.42 8.89
CA LYS A 104 10.64 -5.44 8.63
C LYS A 104 10.38 -4.11 9.34
N GLY A 105 9.14 -3.62 9.31
CA GLY A 105 8.70 -2.43 10.02
C GLY A 105 8.88 -2.56 11.54
N ILE A 106 8.45 -3.67 12.14
CA ILE A 106 8.61 -3.96 13.58
C ILE A 106 10.10 -3.95 13.96
N LEU A 107 10.94 -4.64 13.20
CA LEU A 107 12.37 -4.74 13.49
C LEU A 107 13.08 -3.38 13.38
N LEU A 108 12.75 -2.58 12.38
CA LEU A 108 13.33 -1.25 12.18
C LEU A 108 12.89 -0.26 13.27
N VAL A 109 11.59 -0.20 13.56
CA VAL A 109 11.08 0.68 14.61
C VAL A 109 11.60 0.28 15.99
N SER A 110 11.68 -1.02 16.29
CA SER A 110 12.18 -1.51 17.57
C SER A 110 13.69 -1.31 17.75
N ARG A 111 14.47 -1.24 16.67
CA ARG A 111 15.91 -1.02 16.70
C ARG A 111 16.28 0.45 16.82
N ASP A 112 15.70 1.27 15.98
CA ASP A 112 16.18 2.62 15.71
C ASP A 112 15.14 3.71 16.04
N GLY A 113 13.97 3.33 16.57
CA GLY A 113 12.86 4.25 16.86
C GLY A 113 12.08 4.71 15.63
N TRP A 114 11.16 5.66 15.84
CA TRP A 114 10.22 6.13 14.82
C TRP A 114 10.79 7.19 13.86
N ALA A 115 11.88 7.86 14.26
CA ALA A 115 12.28 9.17 13.76
C ALA A 115 13.42 9.14 12.72
N VAL A 116 13.20 8.57 11.52
CA VAL A 116 14.06 8.88 10.36
C VAL A 116 13.17 9.19 9.18
N GLY A 117 13.15 10.45 8.74
CA GLY A 117 12.40 10.89 7.56
C GLY A 117 12.94 10.26 6.27
N ILE A 118 12.08 10.14 5.27
CA ILE A 118 12.43 9.61 3.94
C ILE A 118 13.60 10.39 3.31
N GLY A 119 13.70 11.71 3.60
CA GLY A 119 14.72 12.59 3.05
C GLY A 119 16.07 12.59 3.79
N GLU A 120 16.21 11.91 4.95
CA GLU A 120 17.44 11.90 5.73
C GLU A 120 18.44 10.79 5.32
N GLN A 121 18.03 9.85 4.50
CA GLN A 121 18.96 8.93 3.86
C GLN A 121 19.59 9.64 2.67
N ARG A 122 20.62 10.45 2.94
CA ARG A 122 21.57 10.83 1.89
C ARG A 122 22.21 9.53 1.41
N VAL A 123 21.85 9.13 0.22
CA VAL A 123 22.68 8.21 -0.54
C VAL A 123 23.80 9.08 -1.07
N ASP A 124 24.95 9.09 -0.36
CA ASP A 124 26.20 9.68 -0.82
C ASP A 124 26.77 8.78 -1.96
N GLU A 125 25.93 8.49 -2.95
CA GLU A 125 26.41 7.95 -4.21
C GLU A 125 26.63 9.12 -5.14
N ASP A 126 27.87 9.31 -5.57
CA ASP A 126 28.24 10.23 -6.64
C ASP A 126 27.30 9.99 -7.83
N VAL A 127 26.43 10.97 -8.11
CA VAL A 127 25.56 10.91 -9.29
C VAL A 127 26.46 11.05 -10.51
N PRO A 128 26.64 10.03 -11.33
CA PRO A 128 27.54 10.09 -12.47
C PRO A 128 27.09 11.19 -13.44
N PRO A 129 28.02 11.88 -14.10
CA PRO A 129 27.68 12.87 -15.11
C PRO A 129 26.93 12.20 -16.26
N GLY A 130 25.69 12.66 -16.54
CA GLY A 130 24.82 12.12 -17.57
C GLY A 130 23.43 11.77 -17.06
N PHE A 131 22.75 10.85 -17.75
CA PHE A 131 21.43 10.38 -17.34
C PHE A 131 21.56 9.41 -16.17
N ASP A 132 20.91 9.72 -15.05
CA ASP A 132 20.91 8.85 -13.86
C ASP A 132 19.96 7.66 -14.04
N TRP A 133 20.47 6.59 -14.64
CA TRP A 133 19.74 5.35 -14.84
C TRP A 133 19.28 4.71 -13.52
N THR A 134 20.07 4.84 -12.46
CA THR A 134 19.72 4.28 -11.14
C THR A 134 18.48 4.99 -10.58
N GLY A 135 18.45 6.31 -10.62
CA GLY A 135 17.29 7.09 -10.20
C GLY A 135 16.05 6.79 -11.05
N PHE A 136 16.22 6.67 -12.36
CA PHE A 136 15.13 6.29 -13.27
C PHE A 136 14.56 4.91 -12.91
N VAL A 137 15.42 3.89 -12.80
CA VAL A 137 15.00 2.51 -12.51
C VAL A 137 14.34 2.41 -11.13
N LEU A 138 14.84 3.13 -10.13
CA LEU A 138 14.23 3.16 -8.79
C LEU A 138 12.81 3.73 -8.82
N ALA A 139 12.62 4.88 -9.47
CA ALA A 139 11.30 5.50 -9.60
C ALA A 139 10.36 4.64 -10.48
N PHE A 140 10.84 4.16 -11.62
CA PHE A 140 10.09 3.29 -12.53
C PHE A 140 9.62 2.02 -11.82
N LYS A 141 10.54 1.30 -11.19
CA LYS A 141 10.23 0.05 -10.47
C LYS A 141 9.27 0.28 -9.31
N GLY A 142 9.53 1.33 -8.51
CA GLY A 142 8.68 1.66 -7.39
C GLY A 142 7.25 1.95 -7.84
N VAL A 143 7.07 2.88 -8.77
CA VAL A 143 5.74 3.24 -9.29
C VAL A 143 5.06 2.06 -9.99
N SER A 144 5.82 1.21 -10.71
CA SER A 144 5.25 0.02 -11.35
C SER A 144 4.77 -1.01 -10.34
N LEU A 145 5.48 -1.21 -9.23
CA LEU A 145 5.09 -2.17 -8.19
C LEU A 145 3.86 -1.68 -7.42
N GLU A 146 3.89 -0.45 -6.91
CA GLU A 146 2.75 0.13 -6.19
C GLU A 146 1.52 0.26 -7.11
N GLY A 147 1.75 0.62 -8.38
CA GLY A 147 0.70 0.67 -9.38
C GLY A 147 0.08 -0.69 -9.69
N LEU A 148 0.86 -1.77 -9.63
CA LEU A 148 0.33 -3.13 -9.74
C LEU A 148 -0.58 -3.47 -8.54
N GLU A 149 -0.24 -3.01 -7.32
CA GLU A 149 -1.09 -3.18 -6.14
C GLU A 149 -2.40 -2.41 -6.29
N VAL A 150 -2.36 -1.18 -6.81
CA VAL A 150 -3.59 -0.44 -7.19
C VAL A 150 -4.42 -1.21 -8.21
N ALA A 151 -3.80 -1.82 -9.22
CA ALA A 151 -4.52 -2.61 -10.21
C ALA A 151 -5.22 -3.83 -9.57
N VAL A 152 -4.54 -4.51 -8.64
CA VAL A 152 -5.12 -5.62 -7.86
C VAL A 152 -6.31 -5.15 -7.02
N ILE A 153 -6.20 -3.98 -6.37
CA ILE A 153 -7.30 -3.37 -5.61
C ILE A 153 -8.51 -3.10 -6.53
N VAL A 154 -8.28 -2.50 -7.71
CA VAL A 154 -9.35 -2.22 -8.69
C VAL A 154 -10.05 -3.52 -9.13
N VAL A 155 -9.28 -4.55 -9.45
CA VAL A 155 -9.83 -5.84 -9.87
C VAL A 155 -10.62 -6.48 -8.73
N ALA A 156 -10.08 -6.48 -7.53
CA ALA A 156 -10.73 -7.12 -6.38
C ALA A 156 -12.05 -6.44 -6.00
N PHE A 157 -12.07 -5.13 -5.79
CA PHE A 157 -13.30 -4.40 -5.45
C PHE A 157 -14.28 -4.33 -6.63
N GLY A 158 -13.75 -4.09 -7.83
CA GLY A 158 -14.57 -3.98 -9.03
C GLY A 158 -15.23 -5.28 -9.43
N ALA A 159 -14.50 -6.39 -9.37
CA ALA A 159 -15.02 -7.71 -9.69
C ALA A 159 -16.00 -8.22 -8.61
N ALA A 160 -15.68 -8.01 -7.32
CA ALA A 160 -16.54 -8.40 -6.20
C ALA A 160 -17.94 -7.78 -6.29
N SER A 161 -18.03 -6.57 -6.80
CA SER A 161 -19.27 -5.78 -6.86
C SER A 161 -19.82 -5.64 -8.27
N HIS A 162 -19.26 -6.33 -9.27
CA HIS A 162 -19.59 -6.17 -10.69
C HIS A 162 -19.56 -4.70 -11.17
N ALA A 163 -18.66 -3.89 -10.61
CA ALA A 163 -18.57 -2.45 -10.81
C ALA A 163 -17.12 -1.99 -11.09
N ILE A 164 -16.41 -2.68 -12.00
CA ILE A 164 -15.00 -2.41 -12.35
C ILE A 164 -14.80 -0.94 -12.78
N GLY A 165 -15.76 -0.36 -13.52
CA GLY A 165 -15.70 1.04 -13.94
C GLY A 165 -15.66 2.00 -12.73
N SER A 166 -16.50 1.75 -11.71
CA SER A 166 -16.51 2.57 -10.48
C SER A 166 -15.21 2.42 -9.69
N ALA A 167 -14.66 1.20 -9.60
CA ALA A 167 -13.37 0.94 -8.96
C ALA A 167 -12.22 1.65 -9.71
N ALA A 168 -12.20 1.56 -11.03
CA ALA A 168 -11.19 2.23 -11.85
C ALA A 168 -11.23 3.76 -11.70
N ILE A 169 -12.43 4.35 -11.66
CA ILE A 169 -12.60 5.80 -11.42
C ILE A 169 -12.09 6.17 -10.02
N GLY A 170 -12.42 5.37 -8.99
CA GLY A 170 -11.93 5.59 -7.62
C GLY A 170 -10.41 5.59 -7.53
N ALA A 171 -9.75 4.59 -8.14
CA ALA A 171 -8.30 4.50 -8.19
C ALA A 171 -7.67 5.66 -8.99
N ALA A 172 -8.21 5.99 -10.17
CA ALA A 172 -7.74 7.11 -10.96
C ALA A 172 -7.86 8.44 -10.21
N ALA A 173 -8.97 8.67 -9.52
CA ALA A 173 -9.17 9.83 -8.67
C ALA A 173 -8.13 9.90 -7.55
N SER A 174 -7.79 8.77 -6.92
CA SER A 174 -6.72 8.69 -5.92
C SER A 174 -5.37 9.09 -6.53
N VAL A 175 -4.98 8.50 -7.66
CA VAL A 175 -3.71 8.84 -8.34
C VAL A 175 -3.63 10.33 -8.66
N ILE A 176 -4.71 10.93 -9.17
CA ILE A 176 -4.72 12.34 -9.56
C ILE A 176 -4.71 13.25 -8.32
N ILE A 177 -5.65 13.04 -7.40
CA ILE A 177 -5.84 13.95 -6.25
C ILE A 177 -4.70 13.78 -5.24
N VAL A 178 -4.47 12.57 -4.78
CA VAL A 178 -3.47 12.29 -3.75
C VAL A 178 -2.07 12.43 -4.31
N GLY A 179 -1.85 11.99 -5.55
CA GLY A 179 -0.59 12.16 -6.26
C GLY A 179 -0.23 13.65 -6.43
N ALA A 180 -1.17 14.48 -6.89
CA ALA A 180 -0.95 15.91 -7.06
C ALA A 180 -0.72 16.61 -5.71
N LEU A 181 -1.53 16.31 -4.69
CA LEU A 181 -1.37 16.88 -3.34
C LEU A 181 -0.05 16.45 -2.69
N GLY A 182 0.32 15.18 -2.86
CA GLY A 182 1.56 14.64 -2.33
C GLY A 182 2.79 15.28 -2.99
N LEU A 183 2.80 15.44 -4.31
CA LEU A 183 3.86 16.12 -5.03
C LEU A 183 3.92 17.62 -4.70
N ALA A 184 2.78 18.29 -4.59
CA ALA A 184 2.72 19.69 -4.17
C ALA A 184 3.26 19.88 -2.73
N SER A 185 3.01 18.90 -1.87
CA SER A 185 3.43 18.88 -0.47
C SER A 185 4.73 18.09 -0.24
N TYR A 186 5.60 17.94 -1.25
CA TYR A 186 6.77 17.07 -1.20
C TYR A 186 7.66 17.28 0.03
N ARG A 187 7.79 18.53 0.52
CA ARG A 187 8.56 18.85 1.73
C ARG A 187 7.97 18.20 2.99
N PHE A 188 6.67 18.03 3.02
CA PHE A 188 5.98 17.36 4.12
C PHE A 188 6.10 15.84 3.99
N VAL A 189 5.89 15.31 2.78
CA VAL A 189 6.04 13.89 2.47
C VAL A 189 7.45 13.40 2.78
N ALA A 190 8.48 14.20 2.46
CA ALA A 190 9.88 13.88 2.77
C ALA A 190 10.16 13.73 4.29
N ARG A 191 9.29 14.24 5.16
CA ARG A 191 9.41 14.11 6.62
C ARG A 191 8.69 12.89 7.18
N ILE A 192 7.87 12.19 6.38
CA ILE A 192 7.16 10.99 6.85
C ILE A 192 8.20 9.91 7.20
N PRO A 193 8.14 9.34 8.40
CA PRO A 193 9.07 8.29 8.80
C PRO A 193 8.81 7.01 7.98
N ARG A 194 9.74 6.66 7.08
CA ARG A 194 9.62 5.44 6.25
C ARG A 194 9.35 4.17 7.07
N ARG A 195 9.87 4.12 8.29
CA ARG A 195 9.70 2.97 9.20
C ARG A 195 8.25 2.85 9.68
N ALA A 196 7.63 3.98 10.04
CA ALA A 196 6.22 4.02 10.41
C ALA A 196 5.33 3.63 9.23
N LEU A 197 5.67 4.11 8.02
CA LEU A 197 4.97 3.76 6.79
C LEU A 197 5.03 2.24 6.54
N GLN A 198 6.22 1.63 6.62
CA GLN A 198 6.37 0.18 6.44
C GLN A 198 5.56 -0.64 7.46
N LEU A 199 5.50 -0.18 8.72
CA LEU A 199 4.70 -0.83 9.74
C LEU A 199 3.20 -0.75 9.42
N PHE A 200 2.75 0.44 9.04
CA PHE A 200 1.36 0.71 8.71
C PHE A 200 0.91 -0.08 7.48
N VAL A 201 1.67 -0.01 6.39
CA VAL A 201 1.40 -0.75 5.16
C VAL A 201 1.42 -2.26 5.40
N GLY A 202 2.42 -2.77 6.13
CA GLY A 202 2.48 -4.18 6.48
C GLY A 202 1.24 -4.65 7.25
N ALA A 203 0.74 -3.86 8.21
CA ALA A 203 -0.48 -4.17 8.95
C ALA A 203 -1.71 -4.15 8.03
N MET A 204 -1.78 -3.17 7.12
CA MET A 204 -2.87 -3.04 6.16
C MET A 204 -2.89 -4.19 5.15
N LEU A 205 -1.75 -4.55 4.56
CA LEU A 205 -1.65 -5.68 3.63
C LEU A 205 -2.09 -7.00 4.28
N ILE A 206 -1.73 -7.22 5.56
CA ILE A 206 -2.20 -8.40 6.30
C ILE A 206 -3.71 -8.33 6.53
N THR A 207 -4.25 -7.15 6.83
CA THR A 207 -5.70 -6.95 7.00
C THR A 207 -6.46 -7.34 5.73
N PHE A 208 -6.11 -6.75 4.59
CA PHE A 208 -6.73 -7.09 3.30
C PHE A 208 -6.46 -8.54 2.90
N GLY A 209 -5.24 -9.01 3.11
CA GLY A 209 -4.87 -10.39 2.81
C GLY A 209 -5.72 -11.39 3.59
N THR A 210 -5.93 -11.16 4.90
CA THR A 210 -6.79 -12.00 5.75
C THR A 210 -8.24 -11.95 5.27
N PHE A 211 -8.75 -10.76 4.98
CA PHE A 211 -10.12 -10.56 4.54
C PHE A 211 -10.37 -11.30 3.22
N TRP A 212 -9.56 -11.09 2.20
CA TRP A 212 -9.77 -11.70 0.89
C TRP A 212 -9.43 -13.18 0.84
N ALA A 213 -8.43 -13.64 1.56
CA ALA A 213 -8.19 -15.08 1.68
C ALA A 213 -9.39 -15.78 2.35
N GLY A 214 -9.97 -15.18 3.40
CA GLY A 214 -11.17 -15.67 4.03
C GLY A 214 -12.35 -15.72 3.06
N GLU A 215 -12.60 -14.65 2.30
CA GLU A 215 -13.66 -14.63 1.28
C GLU A 215 -13.43 -15.68 0.18
N GLY A 216 -12.18 -15.87 -0.25
CA GLY A 216 -11.80 -16.92 -1.19
C GLY A 216 -12.12 -18.32 -0.66
N LEU A 217 -11.99 -18.53 0.65
CA LEU A 217 -12.38 -19.75 1.37
C LEU A 217 -13.87 -19.80 1.75
N SER A 218 -14.67 -18.82 1.30
CA SER A 218 -16.09 -18.69 1.62
C SER A 218 -16.40 -18.44 3.10
N VAL A 219 -15.50 -17.79 3.82
CA VAL A 219 -15.72 -17.32 5.19
C VAL A 219 -16.69 -16.15 5.16
N GLY A 220 -17.80 -16.24 5.88
CA GLY A 220 -18.74 -15.13 6.09
C GLY A 220 -18.23 -14.22 7.20
N TRP A 221 -17.76 -13.01 6.84
CA TRP A 221 -17.24 -12.06 7.83
C TRP A 221 -18.38 -11.37 8.60
N PRO A 222 -18.32 -11.32 9.94
CA PRO A 222 -19.26 -10.54 10.73
C PRO A 222 -19.22 -9.05 10.33
N GLY A 223 -20.37 -8.50 9.91
CA GLY A 223 -20.47 -7.14 9.42
C GLY A 223 -20.02 -6.92 7.97
N GLY A 224 -19.76 -7.99 7.19
CA GLY A 224 -19.35 -7.89 5.80
C GLY A 224 -18.05 -7.09 5.63
N GLU A 225 -18.06 -6.04 4.80
CA GLU A 225 -16.89 -5.18 4.55
C GLU A 225 -16.41 -4.40 5.80
N LEU A 226 -17.28 -4.19 6.82
CA LEU A 226 -16.86 -3.60 8.10
C LEU A 226 -15.83 -4.46 8.84
N ALA A 227 -15.68 -5.72 8.46
CA ALA A 227 -14.63 -6.59 8.99
C ALA A 227 -13.22 -6.01 8.73
N LEU A 228 -13.01 -5.28 7.64
CA LEU A 228 -11.74 -4.61 7.36
C LEU A 228 -11.35 -3.63 8.47
N VAL A 229 -12.32 -2.92 9.05
CA VAL A 229 -12.05 -1.93 10.11
C VAL A 229 -11.58 -2.61 11.39
N TRP A 230 -12.30 -3.63 11.87
CA TRP A 230 -11.93 -4.30 13.11
C TRP A 230 -10.71 -5.22 12.93
N LEU A 231 -10.53 -5.88 11.78
CA LEU A 231 -9.30 -6.60 11.45
C LEU A 231 -8.10 -5.65 11.43
N GLY A 232 -8.24 -4.49 10.78
CA GLY A 232 -7.21 -3.45 10.75
C GLY A 232 -6.83 -2.98 12.15
N ALA A 233 -7.83 -2.72 13.01
CA ALA A 233 -7.59 -2.36 14.40
C ALA A 233 -6.83 -3.46 15.17
N VAL A 234 -7.22 -4.73 15.00
CA VAL A 234 -6.54 -5.87 15.63
C VAL A 234 -5.08 -5.96 15.19
N TYR A 235 -4.82 -5.89 13.88
CA TYR A 235 -3.46 -5.97 13.37
C TYR A 235 -2.61 -4.74 13.73
N ALA A 236 -3.18 -3.55 13.76
CA ALA A 236 -2.50 -2.34 14.22
C ALA A 236 -2.09 -2.47 15.70
N VAL A 237 -3.00 -2.91 16.57
CA VAL A 237 -2.70 -3.15 17.98
C VAL A 237 -1.63 -4.23 18.13
N ALA A 238 -1.76 -5.35 17.43
CA ALA A 238 -0.77 -6.43 17.46
C ALA A 238 0.61 -5.93 17.01
N ALA A 239 0.69 -5.13 15.95
CA ALA A 239 1.93 -4.53 15.48
C ALA A 239 2.59 -3.64 16.54
N LEU A 240 1.81 -2.77 17.19
CA LEU A 240 2.31 -1.88 18.25
C LEU A 240 2.79 -2.67 19.49
N VAL A 241 2.07 -3.71 19.88
CA VAL A 241 2.46 -4.60 20.97
C VAL A 241 3.78 -5.31 20.63
N LEU A 242 3.90 -5.86 19.42
CA LEU A 242 5.11 -6.51 18.95
C LEU A 242 6.32 -5.56 18.92
N VAL A 243 6.13 -4.32 18.46
CA VAL A 243 7.18 -3.29 18.51
C VAL A 243 7.64 -3.07 19.95
N ARG A 244 6.72 -2.93 20.91
CA ARG A 244 7.06 -2.74 22.33
C ARG A 244 7.78 -3.94 22.93
N VAL A 245 7.29 -5.14 22.68
CA VAL A 245 7.89 -6.39 23.19
C VAL A 245 9.31 -6.55 22.65
N VAL A 246 9.51 -6.43 21.34
CA VAL A 246 10.84 -6.56 20.71
C VAL A 246 11.78 -5.46 21.21
N SER A 247 11.30 -4.22 21.38
CA SER A 247 12.10 -3.12 21.93
C SER A 247 12.51 -3.35 23.39
N ALA A 248 11.63 -3.91 24.21
CA ALA A 248 11.91 -4.25 25.60
C ALA A 248 12.94 -5.39 25.69
N TRP A 249 12.75 -6.45 24.91
CA TRP A 249 13.68 -7.57 24.84
C TRP A 249 15.10 -7.14 24.42
N ARG A 250 15.22 -6.30 23.40
CA ARG A 250 16.51 -5.76 22.96
C ARG A 250 17.22 -4.92 24.01
N ARG A 251 16.47 -4.11 24.78
CA ARG A 251 17.05 -3.32 25.90
C ARG A 251 17.56 -4.21 27.02
N GLY A 252 16.89 -5.33 27.30
CA GLY A 252 17.31 -6.27 28.33
C GLY A 252 18.55 -7.10 27.96
N THR A 253 18.83 -7.26 26.64
CA THR A 253 19.98 -8.03 26.13
C THR A 253 21.19 -7.16 25.78
N ALA A 254 21.09 -5.84 25.87
CA ALA A 254 22.23 -4.94 25.63
C ALA A 254 23.30 -5.15 26.74
N PRO A 255 24.57 -5.47 26.39
CA PRO A 255 25.64 -5.57 27.37
C PRO A 255 25.76 -4.23 28.11
N ARG A 256 25.77 -4.25 29.45
CA ARG A 256 26.13 -3.08 30.26
C ARG A 256 27.58 -2.72 29.88
N VAL A 257 27.77 -1.65 29.15
CA VAL A 257 29.10 -1.05 29.03
C VAL A 257 29.46 -0.56 30.43
N VAL A 258 30.28 -1.31 31.13
CA VAL A 258 30.93 -0.85 32.36
C VAL A 258 31.88 0.26 31.86
N THR A 259 31.47 1.51 32.04
CA THR A 259 32.37 2.65 31.95
C THR A 259 33.36 2.49 33.09
N GLU A 260 34.54 1.93 32.79
CA GLU A 260 35.69 1.94 33.64
C GLU A 260 36.05 3.41 33.87
N GLN A 261 35.73 3.93 35.05
CA GLN A 261 36.18 5.27 35.44
C GLN A 261 37.71 5.27 35.40
N PRO A 262 38.36 6.22 34.72
CA PRO A 262 39.79 6.32 34.82
C PRO A 262 40.15 6.58 36.25
N SER A 263 40.93 5.66 36.82
CA SER A 263 41.48 5.76 38.17
C SER A 263 42.25 7.07 38.33
N PRO A 264 42.00 7.87 39.37
CA PRO A 264 42.80 9.05 39.65
C PRO A 264 44.16 8.61 40.21
N ALA A 265 45.04 8.11 39.32
CA ALA A 265 46.40 7.81 39.69
C ALA A 265 47.31 8.96 39.27
N GLY A 266 47.75 9.72 40.24
CA GLY A 266 48.96 10.53 40.06
C GLY A 266 48.89 12.02 40.39
N ALA A 267 48.30 12.39 41.54
CA ALA A 267 48.74 13.60 42.23
C ALA A 267 49.66 13.17 43.34
N GLY A 268 50.96 13.12 43.06
CA GLY A 268 51.93 12.76 44.08
C GLY A 268 53.36 12.84 43.55
N ARG A 269 53.96 14.00 43.71
CA ARG A 269 55.38 14.40 43.76
C ARG A 269 55.89 15.18 42.59
#